data_fb5289010d36573796d75bc773937a0e
#
_entry.id   fb5289010d36573796d75bc773937a0e
#
_cell.length_a   1.000
_cell.length_b   1.000
_cell.length_c   1.000
_cell.angle_alpha   90.00
_cell.angle_beta   90.00
_cell.angle_gamma   90.00
#
_symmetry.space_group_name_H-M   'P 1'
#
loop_
_entity.id
_entity.type
_entity.pdbx_description
1 polymer ?
#
loop_
_entity_poly.entity_id
_entity_poly.type
_entity_poly.pdbx_seq_one_letter_code
_entity_poly.pdbx_strand_id
1 'polypeptide(L)'
;KAAEGFVRGKGLTTDDIYVEEVNGVEYIHVKQHIAGKSTKEVVKNLSSVITDMKFPVTMRWAAHTFEYLRPIHWIVALYGNEVIEEISVLDVKAGRVSRGHRFLGKEATIENPESYEKALAEQYVIVNQDERKALVRKQIEELAAKNNWIIPIDEDLLEEVSSILEYPTAFAGTFDEK
;
A
#
# COMPACT_ATOMS: atom_id res chain seq x y z
N LYS A 1 22.62 22.56 -38.20
CA LYS A 1 23.44 21.56 -37.46
C LYS A 1 23.02 21.39 -36.02
N ALA A 2 22.89 22.47 -35.21
CA ALA A 2 22.49 22.32 -33.78
C ALA A 2 21.05 21.80 -33.64
N ALA A 3 20.09 22.37 -34.40
CA ALA A 3 18.71 21.95 -34.42
C ALA A 3 18.53 20.51 -34.94
N GLU A 4 19.24 20.13 -35.97
CA GLU A 4 19.27 18.77 -36.51
C GLU A 4 19.78 17.74 -35.46
N GLY A 5 20.85 18.11 -34.73
CA GLY A 5 21.37 17.27 -33.65
C GLY A 5 20.37 17.09 -32.53
N PHE A 6 19.66 18.16 -32.17
CA PHE A 6 18.63 18.13 -31.12
C PHE A 6 17.47 17.17 -31.45
N VAL A 7 16.91 17.25 -32.65
CA VAL A 7 15.79 16.38 -33.08
C VAL A 7 16.23 14.95 -33.30
N ARG A 8 17.42 14.73 -33.89
CA ARG A 8 17.97 13.39 -34.11
C ARG A 8 18.17 12.62 -32.81
N GLY A 9 18.64 13.30 -31.75
CA GLY A 9 18.77 12.69 -30.43
C GLY A 9 17.46 12.27 -29.77
N LYS A 10 16.33 12.75 -30.28
CA LYS A 10 14.97 12.41 -29.86
C LYS A 10 14.22 11.49 -30.83
N GLY A 11 14.88 11.03 -31.88
CA GLY A 11 14.26 10.17 -32.90
C GLY A 11 13.24 10.91 -33.79
N LEU A 12 13.34 12.24 -33.88
CA LEU A 12 12.46 13.13 -34.66
C LEU A 12 13.19 13.71 -35.87
N THR A 13 12.45 14.37 -36.77
CA THR A 13 12.95 15.05 -37.96
C THR A 13 12.92 16.57 -37.79
N THR A 14 13.55 17.28 -38.69
CA THR A 14 13.52 18.76 -38.71
C THR A 14 12.12 19.32 -38.96
N ASP A 15 11.20 18.53 -39.54
CA ASP A 15 9.82 18.94 -39.81
C ASP A 15 8.96 18.99 -38.55
N ASP A 16 9.43 18.35 -37.48
CA ASP A 16 8.79 18.35 -36.16
C ASP A 16 9.17 19.57 -35.30
N ILE A 17 10.06 20.45 -35.84
CA ILE A 17 10.53 21.64 -35.13
C ILE A 17 9.50 22.77 -35.30
N TYR A 18 9.16 23.40 -34.16
CA TYR A 18 8.48 24.68 -34.16
C TYR A 18 9.22 25.68 -33.26
N VAL A 19 9.00 26.95 -33.52
CA VAL A 19 9.62 28.03 -32.73
C VAL A 19 8.56 28.64 -31.82
N GLU A 20 8.88 28.80 -30.57
CA GLU A 20 8.03 29.46 -29.57
C GLU A 20 8.84 30.52 -28.84
N GLU A 21 8.26 31.71 -28.69
CA GLU A 21 8.87 32.81 -27.97
C GLU A 21 8.57 32.68 -26.46
N VAL A 22 9.60 32.60 -25.62
CA VAL A 22 9.47 32.58 -24.20
C VAL A 22 10.27 33.74 -23.61
N ASN A 23 9.60 34.68 -22.95
CA ASN A 23 10.20 35.90 -22.37
C ASN A 23 10.99 36.77 -23.38
N GLY A 24 10.52 36.91 -24.61
CA GLY A 24 11.15 37.73 -25.64
C GLY A 24 12.34 37.06 -26.35
N VAL A 25 12.55 35.74 -26.14
CA VAL A 25 13.59 34.94 -26.78
C VAL A 25 12.94 33.78 -27.52
N GLU A 26 13.30 33.59 -28.79
CA GLU A 26 12.84 32.48 -29.61
C GLU A 26 13.59 31.20 -29.23
N TYR A 27 12.84 30.15 -28.92
CA TYR A 27 13.37 28.80 -28.67
C TYR A 27 12.85 27.79 -29.66
N ILE A 28 13.68 26.82 -29.98
CA ILE A 28 13.33 25.67 -30.80
C ILE A 28 12.69 24.62 -29.93
N HIS A 29 11.47 24.26 -30.27
CA HIS A 29 10.68 23.23 -29.58
C HIS A 29 10.39 22.06 -30.51
N VAL A 30 10.24 20.87 -29.94
CA VAL A 30 9.72 19.68 -30.63
C VAL A 30 8.68 19.01 -29.74
N LYS A 31 7.62 18.49 -30.35
CA LYS A 31 6.58 17.73 -29.64
C LYS A 31 6.80 16.26 -29.91
N GLN A 32 7.25 15.55 -28.88
CA GLN A 32 7.43 14.10 -28.92
C GLN A 32 6.23 13.40 -28.31
N HIS A 33 5.57 12.56 -29.06
CA HIS A 33 4.53 11.67 -28.55
C HIS A 33 5.17 10.36 -28.11
N ILE A 34 5.19 10.12 -26.80
CA ILE A 34 5.64 8.85 -26.23
C ILE A 34 4.39 8.06 -25.84
N ALA A 35 4.11 6.98 -26.54
CA ALA A 35 3.01 6.10 -26.19
C ALA A 35 3.27 5.47 -24.81
N GLY A 36 2.33 5.64 -23.90
CA GLY A 36 2.37 4.98 -22.59
C GLY A 36 2.14 3.49 -22.71
N LYS A 37 2.59 2.75 -21.70
CA LYS A 37 2.24 1.32 -21.53
C LYS A 37 0.89 1.21 -20.85
N SER A 38 0.17 0.12 -21.08
CA SER A 38 -1.06 -0.17 -20.36
C SER A 38 -0.77 -0.40 -18.85
N THR A 39 -1.74 -0.11 -18.00
CA THR A 39 -1.60 -0.36 -16.54
C THR A 39 -1.23 -1.82 -16.26
N LYS A 40 -1.84 -2.78 -16.95
CA LYS A 40 -1.52 -4.21 -16.80
C LYS A 40 -0.06 -4.53 -17.11
N GLU A 41 0.53 -3.89 -18.11
CA GLU A 41 1.96 -4.09 -18.44
C GLU A 41 2.89 -3.49 -17.40
N VAL A 42 2.51 -2.34 -16.81
CA VAL A 42 3.34 -1.66 -15.83
C VAL A 42 3.31 -2.40 -14.49
N VAL A 43 2.13 -2.83 -14.03
CA VAL A 43 1.97 -3.47 -12.72
C VAL A 43 2.62 -4.86 -12.62
N LYS A 44 2.89 -5.53 -13.74
CA LYS A 44 3.68 -6.77 -13.76
C LYS A 44 5.08 -6.62 -13.13
N ASN A 45 5.62 -5.39 -13.16
CA ASN A 45 6.92 -5.09 -12.57
C ASN A 45 6.89 -4.91 -11.04
N LEU A 46 5.72 -4.99 -10.40
CA LEU A 46 5.62 -4.84 -8.95
C LEU A 46 6.37 -5.90 -8.15
N SER A 47 6.60 -7.09 -8.73
CA SER A 47 7.46 -8.10 -8.11
C SER A 47 8.84 -7.56 -7.78
N SER A 48 9.49 -6.88 -8.74
CA SER A 48 10.81 -6.27 -8.53
C SER A 48 10.74 -5.13 -7.53
N VAL A 49 9.71 -4.30 -7.58
CA VAL A 49 9.51 -3.20 -6.60
C VAL A 49 9.45 -3.76 -5.19
N ILE A 50 8.67 -4.83 -4.98
CA ILE A 50 8.54 -5.47 -3.66
C ILE A 50 9.88 -6.04 -3.19
N THR A 51 10.60 -6.76 -4.06
CA THR A 51 11.88 -7.38 -3.70
C THR A 51 13.02 -6.39 -3.50
N ASP A 52 12.95 -5.22 -4.12
CA ASP A 52 13.97 -4.17 -4.02
C ASP A 52 13.76 -3.21 -2.84
N MET A 53 12.62 -3.33 -2.13
CA MET A 53 12.38 -2.55 -0.91
C MET A 53 13.47 -2.80 0.13
N LYS A 54 13.97 -1.71 0.74
CA LYS A 54 14.98 -1.78 1.81
C LYS A 54 14.36 -1.37 3.14
N PHE A 55 14.64 -2.15 4.16
CA PHE A 55 14.16 -1.93 5.51
C PHE A 55 15.33 -1.85 6.49
N PRO A 56 15.24 -1.05 7.57
CA PRO A 56 16.28 -0.97 8.58
C PRO A 56 16.52 -2.30 9.30
N VAL A 57 15.47 -3.09 9.47
CA VAL A 57 15.52 -4.41 10.11
C VAL A 57 14.83 -5.41 9.19
N THR A 58 15.50 -6.50 8.92
CA THR A 58 15.01 -7.58 8.06
C THR A 58 15.16 -8.94 8.73
N MET A 59 14.44 -9.92 8.24
CA MET A 59 14.57 -11.32 8.65
C MET A 59 14.55 -12.27 7.46
N ARG A 60 15.13 -13.42 7.63
CA ARG A 60 15.00 -14.56 6.71
C ARG A 60 13.98 -15.55 7.25
N TRP A 61 13.35 -16.28 6.37
CA TRP A 61 12.41 -17.33 6.78
C TRP A 61 12.48 -18.54 5.84
N ALA A 62 12.03 -19.67 6.32
CA ALA A 62 12.10 -20.97 5.63
C ALA A 62 13.53 -21.25 5.10
N ALA A 63 13.66 -21.77 3.89
CA ALA A 63 14.94 -22.02 3.23
C ALA A 63 15.41 -20.87 2.32
N HIS A 64 14.73 -19.72 2.37
CA HIS A 64 15.06 -18.57 1.52
C HIS A 64 16.28 -17.82 2.04
N THR A 65 17.11 -17.35 1.13
CA THR A 65 18.19 -16.38 1.41
C THR A 65 17.73 -14.93 1.33
N PHE A 66 16.52 -14.70 0.81
CA PHE A 66 15.89 -13.39 0.71
C PHE A 66 15.57 -12.83 2.09
N GLU A 67 15.82 -11.54 2.26
CA GLU A 67 15.56 -10.80 3.49
C GLU A 67 14.46 -9.78 3.28
N TYR A 68 13.48 -9.78 4.18
CA TYR A 68 12.36 -8.83 4.14
C TYR A 68 11.90 -8.46 5.55
N LEU A 69 11.02 -7.47 5.68
CA LEU A 69 10.51 -7.01 6.98
C LEU A 69 9.79 -8.13 7.75
N ARG A 70 8.97 -8.92 7.05
CA ARG A 70 8.21 -10.07 7.57
C ARG A 70 8.06 -11.13 6.48
N PRO A 71 7.83 -12.40 6.84
CA PRO A 71 7.49 -13.43 5.87
C PRO A 71 6.26 -13.06 5.04
N ILE A 72 6.38 -13.20 3.73
CA ILE A 72 5.26 -13.00 2.80
C ILE A 72 4.52 -14.32 2.67
N HIS A 73 3.25 -14.36 3.06
CA HIS A 73 2.44 -15.58 3.04
C HIS A 73 1.40 -15.59 1.92
N TRP A 74 0.92 -14.42 1.48
CA TRP A 74 0.02 -14.24 0.35
C TRP A 74 0.20 -12.86 -0.27
N ILE A 75 -0.21 -12.74 -1.51
CA ILE A 75 -0.24 -11.48 -2.25
C ILE A 75 -1.62 -11.35 -2.89
N VAL A 76 -2.30 -10.24 -2.66
CA VAL A 76 -3.51 -9.89 -3.38
C VAL A 76 -3.15 -8.84 -4.42
N ALA A 77 -3.36 -9.16 -5.70
CA ALA A 77 -3.11 -8.21 -6.78
C ALA A 77 -4.21 -8.29 -7.83
N LEU A 78 -5.03 -7.25 -7.89
CA LEU A 78 -6.18 -7.15 -8.77
C LEU A 78 -6.12 -5.88 -9.60
N TYR A 79 -6.57 -5.97 -10.83
CA TYR A 79 -6.87 -4.84 -11.69
C TYR A 79 -8.29 -4.99 -12.24
N GLY A 80 -9.22 -4.18 -11.72
CA GLY A 80 -10.63 -4.47 -11.85
C GLY A 80 -10.97 -5.84 -11.25
N ASN A 81 -11.61 -6.71 -12.01
CA ASN A 81 -11.99 -8.06 -11.54
C ASN A 81 -10.95 -9.14 -11.88
N GLU A 82 -9.81 -8.77 -12.46
CA GLU A 82 -8.80 -9.74 -12.90
C GLU A 82 -7.63 -9.79 -11.94
N VAL A 83 -7.14 -11.00 -11.66
CA VAL A 83 -5.90 -11.24 -10.92
C VAL A 83 -4.71 -10.97 -11.84
N ILE A 84 -3.71 -10.27 -11.35
CA ILE A 84 -2.43 -10.08 -12.06
C ILE A 84 -1.49 -11.21 -11.63
N GLU A 85 -1.63 -12.35 -12.29
CA GLU A 85 -0.94 -13.60 -11.92
C GLU A 85 0.59 -13.53 -12.09
N GLU A 86 1.09 -12.58 -12.88
CA GLU A 86 2.52 -12.39 -13.12
C GLU A 86 3.26 -11.80 -11.90
N ILE A 87 2.52 -11.26 -10.93
CA ILE A 87 3.12 -10.77 -9.69
C ILE A 87 3.40 -11.97 -8.77
N SER A 88 4.67 -12.13 -8.39
CA SER A 88 5.09 -13.14 -7.43
C SER A 88 6.33 -12.68 -6.66
N VAL A 89 6.46 -13.15 -5.43
CA VAL A 89 7.66 -12.95 -4.61
C VAL A 89 8.04 -14.30 -4.04
N LEU A 90 9.23 -14.78 -4.39
CA LEU A 90 9.67 -16.15 -4.12
C LEU A 90 8.68 -17.17 -4.71
N ASP A 91 8.15 -18.05 -3.88
CA ASP A 91 7.14 -19.07 -4.21
C ASP A 91 5.68 -18.60 -4.01
N VAL A 92 5.48 -17.37 -3.52
CA VAL A 92 4.15 -16.79 -3.31
C VAL A 92 3.69 -16.05 -4.55
N LYS A 93 2.65 -16.57 -5.21
CA LYS A 93 2.00 -15.94 -6.37
C LYS A 93 0.85 -15.05 -5.95
N ALA A 94 0.59 -14.02 -6.73
CA ALA A 94 -0.57 -13.19 -6.55
C ALA A 94 -1.87 -13.97 -6.79
N GLY A 95 -2.89 -13.61 -6.02
CA GLY A 95 -4.23 -14.15 -6.10
C GLY A 95 -5.26 -13.11 -5.68
N ARG A 96 -6.44 -13.58 -5.32
CA ARG A 96 -7.53 -12.75 -4.80
C ARG A 96 -7.94 -13.10 -3.37
N VAL A 97 -7.26 -14.04 -2.74
CA VAL A 97 -7.59 -14.47 -1.38
C VAL A 97 -6.69 -13.77 -0.39
N SER A 98 -7.29 -13.10 0.57
CA SER A 98 -6.65 -12.55 1.75
C SER A 98 -7.08 -13.32 2.99
N ARG A 99 -6.48 -13.00 4.14
CA ARG A 99 -6.85 -13.62 5.42
C ARG A 99 -7.50 -12.59 6.32
N GLY A 100 -8.55 -13.01 7.00
CA GLY A 100 -9.15 -12.26 8.07
C GLY A 100 -8.38 -12.39 9.38
N HIS A 101 -8.98 -11.87 10.44
CA HIS A 101 -8.44 -11.94 11.79
C HIS A 101 -8.16 -13.40 12.21
N ARG A 102 -6.98 -13.62 12.78
CA ARG A 102 -6.43 -14.96 13.05
C ARG A 102 -7.36 -15.90 13.82
N PHE A 103 -8.12 -15.35 14.76
CA PHE A 103 -9.01 -16.13 15.65
C PHE A 103 -10.49 -15.92 15.36
N LEU A 104 -10.89 -14.74 14.87
CA LEU A 104 -12.29 -14.36 14.68
C LEU A 104 -12.74 -14.53 13.23
N GLY A 105 -11.82 -14.40 12.28
CA GLY A 105 -12.11 -14.39 10.85
C GLY A 105 -11.70 -15.69 10.14
N LYS A 106 -11.93 -15.67 8.84
CA LYS A 106 -11.58 -16.72 7.89
C LYS A 106 -10.89 -16.08 6.68
N GLU A 107 -10.58 -16.86 5.66
CA GLU A 107 -10.13 -16.33 4.38
C GLU A 107 -11.21 -15.46 3.74
N ALA A 108 -10.78 -14.36 3.13
CA ALA A 108 -11.61 -13.41 2.40
C ALA A 108 -11.25 -13.47 0.90
N THR A 109 -12.22 -13.78 0.07
CA THR A 109 -12.09 -13.68 -1.38
C THR A 109 -12.43 -12.26 -1.81
N ILE A 110 -11.50 -11.60 -2.46
CA ILE A 110 -11.64 -10.23 -2.95
C ILE A 110 -12.07 -10.26 -4.40
N GLU A 111 -13.24 -9.74 -4.72
CA GLU A 111 -13.77 -9.74 -6.07
C GLU A 111 -13.12 -8.68 -6.95
N ASN A 112 -12.94 -7.50 -6.40
CA ASN A 112 -12.33 -6.32 -7.04
C ASN A 112 -11.70 -5.42 -5.96
N PRO A 113 -10.85 -4.44 -6.34
CA PRO A 113 -10.21 -3.56 -5.38
C PRO A 113 -11.18 -2.78 -4.48
N GLU A 114 -12.33 -2.38 -5.00
CA GLU A 114 -13.34 -1.61 -4.27
C GLU A 114 -14.01 -2.42 -3.14
N SER A 115 -14.02 -3.75 -3.27
CA SER A 115 -14.59 -4.66 -2.27
C SER A 115 -13.62 -5.02 -1.15
N TYR A 116 -12.33 -4.64 -1.25
CA TYR A 116 -11.25 -5.09 -0.37
C TYR A 116 -11.52 -4.80 1.12
N GLU A 117 -11.76 -3.54 1.44
CA GLU A 117 -11.96 -3.12 2.83
C GLU A 117 -13.20 -3.78 3.45
N LYS A 118 -14.29 -3.83 2.68
CA LYS A 118 -15.54 -4.47 3.13
C LYS A 118 -15.35 -5.96 3.37
N ALA A 119 -14.71 -6.67 2.44
CA ALA A 119 -14.48 -8.11 2.57
C ALA A 119 -13.61 -8.45 3.78
N LEU A 120 -12.62 -7.61 4.10
CA LEU A 120 -11.79 -7.78 5.30
C LEU A 120 -12.51 -7.37 6.59
N ALA A 121 -13.33 -6.33 6.56
CA ALA A 121 -14.15 -5.94 7.71
C ALA A 121 -15.12 -7.06 8.14
N GLU A 122 -15.72 -7.76 7.18
CA GLU A 122 -16.56 -8.94 7.43
C GLU A 122 -15.78 -10.11 8.06
N GLN A 123 -14.44 -10.08 7.96
CA GLN A 123 -13.54 -11.06 8.57
C GLN A 123 -12.73 -10.47 9.74
N TYR A 124 -13.27 -9.44 10.40
CA TYR A 124 -12.69 -8.81 11.59
C TYR A 124 -11.30 -8.21 11.35
N VAL A 125 -11.10 -7.55 10.21
CA VAL A 125 -9.91 -6.76 9.91
C VAL A 125 -10.34 -5.39 9.40
N ILE A 126 -10.06 -4.35 10.17
CA ILE A 126 -10.27 -2.96 9.78
C ILE A 126 -9.00 -2.49 9.09
N VAL A 127 -9.04 -2.33 7.77
CA VAL A 127 -7.86 -2.00 6.95
C VAL A 127 -7.39 -0.57 7.19
N ASN A 128 -8.32 0.38 7.30
CA ASN A 128 -8.02 1.78 7.49
C ASN A 128 -7.47 2.04 8.90
N GLN A 129 -6.25 2.58 9.00
CA GLN A 129 -5.58 2.83 10.27
C GLN A 129 -6.26 3.94 11.06
N ASP A 130 -6.73 5.01 10.39
CA ASP A 130 -7.41 6.12 11.06
C ASP A 130 -8.73 5.67 11.68
N GLU A 131 -9.47 4.80 11.00
CA GLU A 131 -10.70 4.21 11.53
C GLU A 131 -10.40 3.31 12.74
N ARG A 132 -9.33 2.50 12.70
CA ARG A 132 -8.92 1.71 13.86
C ARG A 132 -8.56 2.59 15.04
N LYS A 133 -7.76 3.65 14.81
CA LYS A 133 -7.34 4.61 15.83
C LYS A 133 -8.54 5.31 16.46
N ALA A 134 -9.49 5.77 15.64
CA ALA A 134 -10.72 6.39 16.11
C ALA A 134 -11.58 5.42 16.93
N LEU A 135 -11.64 4.15 16.52
CA LEU A 135 -12.40 3.11 17.22
C LEU A 135 -11.77 2.79 18.60
N VAL A 136 -10.44 2.67 18.68
CA VAL A 136 -9.73 2.47 19.94
C VAL A 136 -10.02 3.63 20.91
N ARG A 137 -9.86 4.87 20.45
CA ARG A 137 -10.17 6.07 21.24
C ARG A 137 -11.59 6.04 21.78
N LYS A 138 -12.56 5.84 20.90
CA LYS A 138 -13.97 5.80 21.25
C LYS A 138 -14.25 4.74 22.35
N GLN A 139 -13.71 3.53 22.19
CA GLN A 139 -13.92 2.46 23.18
C GLN A 139 -13.27 2.78 24.53
N ILE A 140 -12.10 3.44 24.57
CA ILE A 140 -11.46 3.89 25.80
C ILE A 140 -12.32 4.96 26.48
N GLU A 141 -12.82 5.95 25.74
CA GLU A 141 -13.67 7.01 26.25
C GLU A 141 -15.00 6.47 26.79
N GLU A 142 -15.61 5.51 26.11
CA GLU A 142 -16.82 4.83 26.56
C GLU A 142 -16.59 4.04 27.86
N LEU A 143 -15.46 3.34 27.98
CA LEU A 143 -15.10 2.64 29.22
C LEU A 143 -14.82 3.62 30.36
N ALA A 144 -14.15 4.73 30.08
CA ALA A 144 -13.89 5.79 31.06
C ALA A 144 -15.20 6.39 31.58
N ALA A 145 -16.10 6.76 30.68
CA ALA A 145 -17.41 7.31 31.04
C ALA A 145 -18.26 6.33 31.87
N LYS A 146 -18.29 5.05 31.47
CA LYS A 146 -19.06 4.01 32.16
C LYS A 146 -18.59 3.77 33.61
N ASN A 147 -17.30 3.91 33.86
CA ASN A 147 -16.69 3.62 35.16
C ASN A 147 -16.35 4.89 35.96
N ASN A 148 -16.68 6.08 35.47
CA ASN A 148 -16.28 7.37 36.03
C ASN A 148 -14.75 7.51 36.21
N TRP A 149 -13.99 7.00 35.27
CA TRP A 149 -12.53 7.08 35.27
C TRP A 149 -12.07 8.31 34.46
N ILE A 150 -10.88 8.80 34.83
CA ILE A 150 -10.15 9.81 34.06
C ILE A 150 -9.00 9.09 33.41
N ILE A 151 -9.07 8.93 32.09
CA ILE A 151 -8.04 8.27 31.30
C ILE A 151 -7.42 9.32 30.37
N PRO A 152 -6.22 9.84 30.66
CA PRO A 152 -5.51 10.69 29.71
C PRO A 152 -5.06 9.81 28.54
N ILE A 153 -5.44 10.19 27.32
CA ILE A 153 -5.02 9.50 26.10
C ILE A 153 -3.67 10.05 25.66
N ASP A 154 -2.67 9.18 25.65
CA ASP A 154 -1.37 9.41 25.04
C ASP A 154 -1.50 9.14 23.53
N GLU A 155 -1.27 10.17 22.70
CA GLU A 155 -1.45 10.08 21.25
C GLU A 155 -0.42 9.18 20.59
N ASP A 156 0.82 9.17 21.07
CA ASP A 156 1.90 8.36 20.52
C ASP A 156 1.65 6.87 20.83
N LEU A 157 1.24 6.57 22.06
CA LEU A 157 0.85 5.23 22.44
C LEU A 157 -0.40 4.74 21.70
N LEU A 158 -1.39 5.62 21.49
CA LEU A 158 -2.59 5.29 20.72
C LEU A 158 -2.23 4.96 19.26
N GLU A 159 -1.30 5.70 18.66
CA GLU A 159 -0.80 5.42 17.32
C GLU A 159 -0.10 4.07 17.25
N GLU A 160 0.80 3.78 18.20
CA GLU A 160 1.50 2.51 18.28
C GLU A 160 0.52 1.35 18.42
N VAL A 161 -0.40 1.42 19.38
CA VAL A 161 -1.41 0.38 19.63
C VAL A 161 -2.30 0.16 18.41
N SER A 162 -2.79 1.23 17.77
CA SER A 162 -3.65 1.12 16.59
C SER A 162 -2.93 0.48 15.40
N SER A 163 -1.59 0.60 15.32
CA SER A 163 -0.77 0.03 14.26
C SER A 163 -0.56 -1.48 14.39
N ILE A 164 -0.64 -2.04 15.60
CA ILE A 164 -0.44 -3.47 15.85
C ILE A 164 -1.75 -4.26 15.95
N LEU A 165 -2.90 -3.59 15.95
CA LEU A 165 -4.23 -4.22 16.03
C LEU A 165 -4.84 -4.39 14.65
N GLU A 166 -5.59 -5.48 14.45
CA GLU A 166 -6.43 -5.70 13.28
C GLU A 166 -7.90 -5.36 13.57
N TYR A 167 -8.38 -5.71 14.78
CA TYR A 167 -9.75 -5.49 15.23
C TYR A 167 -9.76 -5.08 16.71
N PRO A 168 -9.86 -3.80 17.02
CA PRO A 168 -9.76 -3.30 18.38
C PRO A 168 -10.92 -3.75 19.27
N THR A 169 -10.61 -4.14 20.51
CA THR A 169 -11.58 -4.36 21.56
C THR A 169 -10.96 -3.90 22.90
N ALA A 170 -11.46 -2.80 23.44
CA ALA A 170 -11.02 -2.32 24.74
C ALA A 170 -11.71 -3.07 25.88
N PHE A 171 -10.96 -3.43 26.88
CA PHE A 171 -11.46 -4.06 28.11
C PHE A 171 -10.77 -3.49 29.34
N ALA A 172 -11.38 -3.63 30.48
CA ALA A 172 -10.84 -3.21 31.78
C ALA A 172 -10.49 -4.43 32.62
N GLY A 173 -9.37 -4.35 33.31
CA GLY A 173 -8.93 -5.31 34.32
C GLY A 173 -8.72 -4.64 35.65
N THR A 174 -8.76 -5.42 36.75
CA THR A 174 -8.43 -5.01 38.09
C THR A 174 -7.16 -5.72 38.56
N PHE A 175 -6.42 -5.10 39.43
CA PHE A 175 -5.25 -5.68 40.09
C PHE A 175 -5.25 -5.32 41.58
N ASP A 176 -4.62 -6.13 42.36
CA ASP A 176 -4.51 -5.86 43.83
C ASP A 176 -3.48 -4.76 44.06
N GLU A 177 -3.84 -3.78 44.88
CA GLU A 177 -2.87 -2.82 45.44
C GLU A 177 -1.91 -3.58 46.37
N LYS A 178 -0.62 -3.48 46.09
CA LYS A 178 0.44 -4.00 46.96
C LYS A 178 1.05 -2.89 47.78
#